data_614ec7735a64c748d58a0e2402f28c1c
#
_entry.id   614ec7735a64c748d58a0e2402f28c1c
#
_cell.length_a   1.000
_cell.length_b   1.000
_cell.length_c   1.000
_cell.angle_alpha   90.00
_cell.angle_beta   90.00
_cell.angle_gamma   90.00
#
_symmetry.space_group_name_H-M   'P 1'
#
loop_
_entity.id
_entity.type
_entity.pdbx_description
1 polymer ?
#
loop_
_entity_poly.entity_id
_entity_poly.type
_entity_poly.pdbx_seq_one_letter_code
_entity_poly.pdbx_strand_id
1 'polypeptide(L)'
;MFNAVRMDIYRLIHTKSAYVILVIAMALAIAMSGMTALVRSMAAESIVETTDEVTMVSESDSEIADEYDTASVESSNGPTATVGLEVDNSDMSDEVPTIADMVESDIAGLDLALLLVIFTVLFSTADLNSGYIKSVGGQVKCRGVLLFSKMIALSVFTFVAMALDVIVQCIATPLFLHGTEFGDAADLFKMLGSQYVVTLLFVYFVMAMAIIIKNNVISMIIAVCMCAGIFTLIFSGINILIEKIGVKNFDINDYLIVNQISALDLSASAKTVGGAFAVAAVWAVVSLIAVYGVFKRRDI
;
A
#
# COMPACT_ATOMS: atom_id res chain seq x y z
N MET A 1 16.04 -26.72 10.60
CA MET A 1 15.21 -25.52 10.41
C MET A 1 16.05 -24.24 10.44
N PHE A 2 16.81 -23.97 11.49
CA PHE A 2 17.66 -22.78 11.62
C PHE A 2 18.65 -22.57 10.44
N ASN A 3 19.25 -23.62 9.92
CA ASN A 3 20.21 -23.52 8.82
C ASN A 3 19.54 -23.03 7.51
N ALA A 4 18.29 -23.43 7.24
CA ALA A 4 17.53 -22.94 6.07
C ALA A 4 17.20 -21.45 6.20
N VAL A 5 16.73 -21.02 7.37
CA VAL A 5 16.42 -19.61 7.65
C VAL A 5 17.68 -18.74 7.54
N ARG A 6 18.80 -19.18 8.13
CA ARG A 6 20.08 -18.44 8.03
C ARG A 6 20.54 -18.30 6.58
N MET A 7 20.36 -19.32 5.78
CA MET A 7 20.72 -19.31 4.37
C MET A 7 19.84 -18.36 3.57
N ASP A 8 18.51 -18.36 3.79
CA ASP A 8 17.60 -17.46 3.07
C ASP A 8 17.83 -16.00 3.48
N ILE A 9 18.09 -15.71 4.77
CA ILE A 9 18.48 -14.38 5.23
C ILE A 9 19.82 -13.95 4.62
N TYR A 10 20.81 -14.83 4.58
CA TYR A 10 22.09 -14.53 3.95
C TYR A 10 21.92 -14.20 2.46
N ARG A 11 21.09 -14.96 1.75
CA ARG A 11 20.74 -14.70 0.34
C ARG A 11 20.03 -13.38 0.18
N LEU A 12 19.06 -13.07 1.04
CA LEU A 12 18.34 -11.80 1.07
C LEU A 12 19.33 -10.62 1.14
N ILE A 13 20.26 -10.65 2.09
CA ILE A 13 21.26 -9.60 2.28
C ILE A 13 22.22 -9.48 1.07
N HIS A 14 22.52 -10.58 0.35
CA HIS A 14 23.43 -10.55 -0.80
C HIS A 14 22.71 -10.39 -2.14
N THR A 15 21.38 -10.27 -2.15
CA THR A 15 20.59 -10.10 -3.37
C THR A 15 20.56 -8.62 -3.76
N LYS A 16 21.21 -8.30 -4.91
CA LYS A 16 21.26 -6.91 -5.42
C LYS A 16 19.89 -6.27 -5.63
N SER A 17 18.88 -7.08 -6.02
CA SER A 17 17.51 -6.60 -6.20
C SER A 17 16.87 -6.08 -4.90
N ALA A 18 17.22 -6.63 -3.73
CA ALA A 18 16.75 -6.12 -2.45
C ALA A 18 17.18 -4.67 -2.20
N TYR A 19 18.48 -4.39 -2.42
CA TYR A 19 18.99 -3.03 -2.27
C TYR A 19 18.43 -2.05 -3.28
N VAL A 20 18.29 -2.48 -4.54
CA VAL A 20 17.70 -1.63 -5.59
C VAL A 20 16.28 -1.25 -5.24
N ILE A 21 15.48 -2.19 -4.77
CA ILE A 21 14.09 -1.94 -4.39
C ILE A 21 14.01 -1.02 -3.16
N LEU A 22 14.87 -1.21 -2.15
CA LEU A 22 14.92 -0.31 -0.99
C LEU A 22 15.33 1.12 -1.38
N VAL A 23 16.29 1.27 -2.30
CA VAL A 23 16.68 2.60 -2.80
C VAL A 23 15.54 3.25 -3.57
N ILE A 24 14.81 2.50 -4.39
CA ILE A 24 13.64 3.01 -5.11
C ILE A 24 12.53 3.40 -4.12
N ALA A 25 12.28 2.60 -3.07
CA ALA A 25 11.31 2.93 -2.02
C ALA A 25 11.65 4.25 -1.34
N MET A 26 12.91 4.41 -0.90
CA MET A 26 13.37 5.67 -0.29
C MET A 26 13.25 6.86 -1.26
N ALA A 27 13.54 6.66 -2.55
CA ALA A 27 13.42 7.72 -3.55
C ALA A 27 11.95 8.13 -3.78
N LEU A 28 11.03 7.17 -3.77
CA LEU A 28 9.58 7.43 -3.88
C LEU A 28 9.06 8.17 -2.64
N ALA A 29 9.42 7.75 -1.44
CA ALA A 29 9.05 8.43 -0.20
C ALA A 29 9.51 9.90 -0.19
N ILE A 30 10.75 10.18 -0.61
CA ILE A 30 11.26 11.55 -0.76
C ILE A 30 10.48 12.32 -1.84
N ALA A 31 10.17 11.67 -2.97
CA ALA A 31 9.42 12.29 -4.06
C ALA A 31 7.99 12.65 -3.64
N MET A 32 7.33 11.80 -2.85
CA MET A 32 5.98 12.08 -2.31
C MET A 32 5.99 13.29 -1.38
N SER A 33 6.94 13.38 -0.45
CA SER A 33 7.09 14.57 0.41
C SER A 33 7.37 15.85 -0.40
N GLY A 34 8.22 15.76 -1.41
CA GLY A 34 8.52 16.89 -2.32
C GLY A 34 7.32 17.29 -3.18
N MET A 35 6.55 16.32 -3.67
CA MET A 35 5.33 16.56 -4.45
C MET A 35 4.25 17.26 -3.62
N THR A 36 4.03 16.83 -2.39
CA THR A 36 3.09 17.47 -1.46
C THR A 36 3.50 18.92 -1.17
N ALA A 37 4.79 19.19 -0.96
CA ALA A 37 5.29 20.53 -0.76
C ALA A 37 5.08 21.42 -1.99
N LEU A 38 5.31 20.88 -3.19
CA LEU A 38 5.12 21.59 -4.45
C LEU A 38 3.63 21.90 -4.70
N VAL A 39 2.73 20.95 -4.49
CA VAL A 39 1.28 21.17 -4.63
C VAL A 39 0.79 22.25 -3.66
N ARG A 40 1.27 22.26 -2.43
CA ARG A 40 0.91 23.30 -1.44
C ARG A 40 1.46 24.67 -1.85
N SER A 41 2.68 24.76 -2.37
CA SER A 41 3.23 26.05 -2.83
C SER A 41 2.43 26.62 -4.00
N MET A 42 2.02 25.78 -4.95
CA MET A 42 1.18 26.19 -6.07
C MET A 42 -0.23 26.61 -5.62
N ALA A 43 -0.81 25.91 -4.65
CA ALA A 43 -2.10 26.27 -4.10
C ALA A 43 -2.05 27.62 -3.35
N ALA A 44 -1.01 27.86 -2.56
CA ALA A 44 -0.82 29.14 -1.89
C ALA A 44 -0.67 30.31 -2.88
N GLU A 45 0.02 30.09 -3.99
CA GLU A 45 0.19 31.11 -5.04
C GLU A 45 -1.15 31.43 -5.74
N SER A 46 -1.97 30.43 -6.03
CA SER A 46 -3.30 30.62 -6.64
C SER A 46 -4.28 31.37 -5.73
N ILE A 47 -4.18 31.21 -4.41
CA ILE A 47 -5.01 31.94 -3.43
C ILE A 47 -4.61 33.42 -3.39
N VAL A 48 -3.31 33.71 -3.46
CA VAL A 48 -2.79 35.11 -3.48
C VAL A 48 -3.26 35.84 -4.73
N GLU A 49 -3.19 35.22 -5.92
CA GLU A 49 -3.69 35.83 -7.16
C GLU A 49 -5.20 36.13 -7.10
N THR A 50 -6.02 35.22 -6.56
CA THR A 50 -7.46 35.44 -6.40
C THR A 50 -7.78 36.54 -5.37
N THR A 51 -6.97 36.69 -4.35
CA THR A 51 -7.17 37.73 -3.32
C THR A 51 -6.81 39.11 -3.85
N ASP A 52 -5.76 39.21 -4.66
CA ASP A 52 -5.37 40.48 -5.31
C ASP A 52 -6.41 40.93 -6.37
N GLU A 53 -7.06 40.00 -7.08
CA GLU A 53 -8.12 40.30 -8.04
C GLU A 53 -9.41 40.76 -7.35
N VAL A 54 -9.75 40.17 -6.20
CA VAL A 54 -10.92 40.57 -5.39
C VAL A 54 -10.71 41.93 -4.71
N THR A 55 -9.48 42.27 -4.29
CA THR A 55 -9.21 43.58 -3.70
C THR A 55 -9.19 44.70 -4.71
N MET A 56 -8.87 44.45 -5.99
CA MET A 56 -8.95 45.46 -7.07
C MET A 56 -10.38 45.76 -7.52
N VAL A 57 -11.34 44.84 -7.29
CA VAL A 57 -12.75 45.01 -7.68
C VAL A 57 -13.57 45.69 -6.56
N SER A 58 -13.09 45.78 -5.32
CA SER A 58 -13.82 46.37 -4.21
C SER A 58 -13.67 47.89 -4.04
N GLU A 59 -12.92 48.60 -4.90
CA GLU A 59 -12.79 50.06 -4.86
C GLU A 59 -13.64 50.81 -5.91
N SER A 60 -14.46 50.11 -6.72
CA SER A 60 -15.43 50.77 -7.57
C SER A 60 -16.81 50.12 -7.44
N ASP A 61 -17.74 50.92 -6.97
CA ASP A 61 -19.20 50.79 -6.99
C ASP A 61 -19.87 50.09 -5.80
N SER A 62 -20.21 50.94 -4.84
CA SER A 62 -21.43 50.83 -4.04
C SER A 62 -22.66 51.03 -4.95
N GLU A 63 -23.56 50.07 -4.88
CA GLU A 63 -24.99 50.03 -5.26
C GLU A 63 -25.31 48.91 -6.25
N ILE A 64 -25.91 47.87 -5.72
CA ILE A 64 -27.18 47.26 -6.10
C ILE A 64 -27.28 45.90 -5.38
N ALA A 65 -28.17 45.88 -4.39
CA ALA A 65 -28.70 44.64 -3.83
C ALA A 65 -29.62 43.99 -4.89
N ASP A 66 -29.46 42.70 -5.11
CA ASP A 66 -30.59 41.75 -5.31
C ASP A 66 -30.02 40.31 -5.46
N GLU A 67 -30.41 39.51 -4.50
CA GLU A 67 -30.95 38.17 -4.56
C GLU A 67 -30.41 37.24 -5.69
N TYR A 68 -29.40 36.40 -5.40
CA TYR A 68 -29.21 35.13 -6.09
C TYR A 68 -29.05 33.97 -5.11
N ASP A 69 -29.98 33.02 -5.24
CA ASP A 69 -30.06 31.71 -4.63
C ASP A 69 -28.74 30.94 -4.66
N THR A 70 -28.31 30.50 -3.50
CA THR A 70 -27.20 29.56 -3.34
C THR A 70 -27.62 28.17 -3.80
N ALA A 71 -27.31 27.84 -5.04
CA ALA A 71 -27.37 26.46 -5.50
C ALA A 71 -26.21 25.66 -4.84
N SER A 72 -26.59 24.83 -3.89
CA SER A 72 -25.71 23.80 -3.31
C SER A 72 -25.23 22.84 -4.42
N VAL A 73 -23.95 22.87 -4.69
CA VAL A 73 -23.29 21.84 -5.53
C VAL A 73 -23.24 20.58 -4.69
N GLU A 74 -24.14 19.64 -4.95
CA GLU A 74 -24.04 18.27 -4.46
C GLU A 74 -22.79 17.64 -5.03
N SER A 75 -21.84 17.32 -4.15
CA SER A 75 -20.68 16.47 -4.46
C SER A 75 -21.15 15.08 -4.85
N SER A 76 -21.09 14.73 -6.13
CA SER A 76 -21.38 13.39 -6.61
C SER A 76 -20.21 12.46 -6.22
N ASN A 77 -20.42 11.66 -5.18
CA ASN A 77 -19.57 10.53 -4.85
C ASN A 77 -19.69 9.43 -5.93
N GLY A 78 -18.93 9.57 -7.01
CA GLY A 78 -18.69 8.50 -7.96
C GLY A 78 -17.32 7.87 -7.66
N PRO A 79 -17.16 6.55 -7.79
CA PRO A 79 -15.85 5.92 -7.60
C PRO A 79 -14.89 6.36 -8.70
N THR A 80 -14.00 7.29 -8.34
CA THR A 80 -12.93 7.71 -9.25
C THR A 80 -11.80 6.70 -9.10
N ALA A 81 -11.58 5.92 -10.15
CA ALA A 81 -10.44 5.03 -10.21
C ALA A 81 -9.17 5.83 -10.49
N THR A 82 -8.40 6.09 -9.47
CA THR A 82 -7.08 6.69 -9.61
C THR A 82 -6.03 5.60 -9.68
N VAL A 83 -5.31 5.60 -10.81
CA VAL A 83 -4.15 4.75 -11.01
C VAL A 83 -2.97 5.42 -10.28
N GLY A 84 -2.64 4.93 -9.08
CA GLY A 84 -1.31 5.00 -8.50
C GLY A 84 -0.77 6.35 -8.01
N LEU A 85 -1.53 7.45 -8.00
CA LEU A 85 -1.20 8.69 -7.31
C LEU A 85 -2.51 9.38 -6.89
N GLU A 86 -3.07 8.93 -5.80
CA GLU A 86 -4.20 9.62 -5.18
C GLU A 86 -3.64 10.74 -4.30
N VAL A 87 -3.57 11.94 -4.87
CA VAL A 87 -3.46 13.14 -4.07
C VAL A 87 -4.90 13.46 -3.66
N ASP A 88 -5.30 13.07 -2.48
CA ASP A 88 -6.60 13.41 -1.91
C ASP A 88 -6.64 14.93 -1.66
N ASN A 89 -7.31 15.65 -2.55
CA ASN A 89 -7.50 17.10 -2.44
C ASN A 89 -8.63 17.48 -1.45
N SER A 90 -9.23 16.50 -0.75
CA SER A 90 -10.36 16.76 0.15
C SER A 90 -9.93 17.43 1.47
N ASP A 91 -8.64 17.39 1.82
CA ASP A 91 -8.09 17.99 3.04
C ASP A 91 -7.07 19.11 2.75
N MET A 92 -7.36 20.02 1.83
CA MET A 92 -6.66 21.30 1.82
C MET A 92 -7.19 22.19 2.97
N SER A 93 -7.14 21.65 4.19
CA SER A 93 -7.17 22.45 5.41
C SER A 93 -5.90 23.30 5.45
N ASP A 94 -6.00 24.53 5.99
CA ASP A 94 -4.85 25.43 6.16
C ASP A 94 -3.77 24.83 7.11
N GLU A 95 -4.01 23.66 7.69
CA GLU A 95 -3.08 22.95 8.55
C GLU A 95 -1.99 22.24 7.76
N VAL A 96 -0.75 22.44 8.20
CA VAL A 96 0.40 21.73 7.66
C VAL A 96 0.31 20.26 8.07
N PRO A 97 0.36 19.27 7.14
CA PRO A 97 0.25 17.87 7.51
C PRO A 97 1.38 17.49 8.47
N THR A 98 1.05 16.65 9.43
CA THR A 98 2.05 16.12 10.37
C THR A 98 2.92 15.06 9.68
N ILE A 99 4.07 14.73 10.29
CA ILE A 99 4.91 13.62 9.79
C ILE A 99 4.11 12.30 9.81
N ALA A 100 3.22 12.12 10.78
CA ALA A 100 2.37 10.94 10.90
C ALA A 100 1.40 10.81 9.71
N ASP A 101 0.80 11.92 9.26
CA ASP A 101 -0.10 11.95 8.10
C ASP A 101 0.64 11.63 6.80
N MET A 102 1.89 12.10 6.67
CA MET A 102 2.73 11.78 5.51
C MET A 102 3.12 10.30 5.45
N VAL A 103 3.45 9.69 6.59
CA VAL A 103 3.69 8.24 6.68
C VAL A 103 2.42 7.44 6.38
N GLU A 104 1.28 7.90 6.86
CA GLU A 104 -0.02 7.29 6.56
C GLU A 104 -0.30 7.32 5.06
N SER A 105 -0.21 8.48 4.43
CA SER A 105 -0.51 8.64 3.00
C SER A 105 0.40 7.80 2.10
N ASP A 106 1.67 7.65 2.44
CA ASP A 106 2.63 6.84 1.69
C ASP A 106 2.32 5.34 1.79
N ILE A 107 1.99 4.86 2.98
CA ILE A 107 1.61 3.45 3.19
C ILE A 107 0.23 3.16 2.59
N ALA A 108 -0.75 4.03 2.80
CA ALA A 108 -2.11 3.88 2.27
C ALA A 108 -2.16 3.99 0.74
N GLY A 109 -1.25 4.76 0.14
CA GLY A 109 -1.07 4.88 -1.32
C GLY A 109 -0.58 3.60 -2.00
N LEU A 110 -0.21 2.57 -1.23
CA LEU A 110 0.26 1.25 -1.72
C LEU A 110 1.60 1.28 -2.47
N ASP A 111 2.32 2.39 -2.49
CA ASP A 111 3.60 2.50 -3.19
C ASP A 111 4.65 1.55 -2.59
N LEU A 112 4.77 1.55 -1.27
CA LEU A 112 5.61 0.60 -0.55
C LEU A 112 5.15 -0.85 -0.76
N ALA A 113 3.84 -1.10 -0.71
CA ALA A 113 3.27 -2.43 -0.93
C ALA A 113 3.57 -2.96 -2.33
N LEU A 114 3.51 -2.11 -3.36
CA LEU A 114 3.84 -2.45 -4.75
C LEU A 114 5.30 -2.91 -4.87
N LEU A 115 6.24 -2.19 -4.27
CA LEU A 115 7.66 -2.56 -4.30
C LEU A 115 7.94 -3.86 -3.52
N LEU A 116 7.29 -4.05 -2.36
CA LEU A 116 7.37 -5.28 -1.58
C LEU A 116 6.86 -6.49 -2.36
N VAL A 117 5.77 -6.32 -3.11
CA VAL A 117 5.16 -7.37 -3.93
C VAL A 117 6.08 -7.75 -5.10
N ILE A 118 6.66 -6.79 -5.80
CA ILE A 118 7.65 -7.02 -6.86
C ILE A 118 8.83 -7.84 -6.30
N PHE A 119 9.38 -7.41 -5.16
CA PHE A 119 10.46 -8.14 -4.50
C PHE A 119 10.04 -9.56 -4.13
N THR A 120 8.86 -9.72 -3.56
CA THR A 120 8.32 -11.02 -3.13
C THR A 120 8.21 -12.00 -4.29
N VAL A 121 7.72 -11.55 -5.46
CA VAL A 121 7.65 -12.39 -6.65
C VAL A 121 9.05 -12.79 -7.11
N LEU A 122 9.97 -11.83 -7.25
CA LEU A 122 11.36 -12.10 -7.67
C LEU A 122 12.06 -13.07 -6.72
N PHE A 123 11.97 -12.84 -5.40
CA PHE A 123 12.60 -13.67 -4.38
C PHE A 123 12.01 -15.07 -4.33
N SER A 124 10.68 -15.19 -4.44
CA SER A 124 9.97 -16.47 -4.35
C SER A 124 10.21 -17.36 -5.57
N THR A 125 10.31 -16.76 -6.76
CA THR A 125 10.47 -17.50 -8.01
C THR A 125 11.93 -17.73 -8.39
N ALA A 126 12.89 -16.99 -7.84
CA ALA A 126 14.31 -17.20 -8.09
C ALA A 126 14.77 -18.65 -7.84
N ASP A 127 14.25 -19.30 -6.82
CA ASP A 127 14.58 -20.67 -6.47
C ASP A 127 13.92 -21.70 -7.38
N LEU A 128 12.76 -21.38 -7.92
CA LEU A 128 12.07 -22.22 -8.90
C LEU A 128 12.86 -22.25 -10.21
N ASN A 129 13.37 -21.10 -10.64
CA ASN A 129 14.08 -20.95 -11.90
C ASN A 129 15.53 -21.47 -11.85
N SER A 130 16.20 -21.38 -10.69
CA SER A 130 17.57 -21.86 -10.51
C SER A 130 17.69 -23.38 -10.34
N GLY A 131 16.57 -24.11 -10.26
CA GLY A 131 16.58 -25.55 -9.98
C GLY A 131 17.03 -25.91 -8.56
N TYR A 132 17.25 -24.90 -7.71
CA TYR A 132 17.71 -25.06 -6.33
C TYR A 132 16.79 -25.98 -5.50
N ILE A 133 15.48 -25.89 -5.71
CA ILE A 133 14.50 -26.75 -5.04
C ILE A 133 14.74 -28.24 -5.35
N LYS A 134 15.23 -28.57 -6.55
CA LYS A 134 15.55 -29.96 -6.92
C LYS A 134 16.77 -30.49 -6.17
N SER A 135 17.79 -29.65 -6.00
CA SER A 135 19.04 -30.07 -5.31
C SER A 135 18.87 -30.15 -3.80
N VAL A 136 18.11 -29.24 -3.18
CA VAL A 136 17.93 -29.21 -1.71
C VAL A 136 16.73 -30.07 -1.28
N GLY A 137 15.74 -30.27 -2.14
CA GLY A 137 14.55 -31.07 -1.85
C GLY A 137 14.86 -32.53 -1.48
N GLY A 138 15.99 -33.09 -1.95
CA GLY A 138 16.50 -34.40 -1.58
C GLY A 138 17.16 -34.46 -0.19
N GLN A 139 17.61 -33.32 0.34
CA GLN A 139 18.35 -33.26 1.63
C GLN A 139 17.46 -32.84 2.81
N VAL A 140 16.29 -32.24 2.54
CA VAL A 140 15.38 -31.74 3.58
C VAL A 140 14.26 -32.74 3.84
N LYS A 141 14.16 -33.20 5.07
CA LYS A 141 13.17 -34.20 5.53
C LYS A 141 11.70 -33.74 5.38
N CYS A 142 11.45 -32.39 5.41
CA CYS A 142 10.14 -31.79 5.23
C CYS A 142 10.24 -30.59 4.29
N ARG A 143 9.58 -30.63 3.12
CA ARG A 143 9.56 -29.55 2.13
C ARG A 143 8.94 -28.24 2.64
N GLY A 144 8.04 -28.32 3.65
CA GLY A 144 7.44 -27.16 4.30
C GLY A 144 8.45 -26.25 5.02
N VAL A 145 9.62 -26.78 5.41
CA VAL A 145 10.69 -25.97 6.05
C VAL A 145 11.24 -24.91 5.10
N LEU A 146 11.32 -25.22 3.81
CA LEU A 146 11.76 -24.26 2.78
C LEU A 146 10.75 -23.11 2.59
N LEU A 147 9.45 -23.41 2.63
CA LEU A 147 8.41 -22.39 2.56
C LEU A 147 8.46 -21.48 3.79
N PHE A 148 8.59 -22.09 4.96
CA PHE A 148 8.63 -21.35 6.23
C PHE A 148 9.87 -20.47 6.37
N SER A 149 11.03 -20.92 5.88
CA SER A 149 12.24 -20.08 5.88
C SER A 149 12.11 -18.84 4.98
N LYS A 150 11.43 -18.98 3.84
CA LYS A 150 11.10 -17.83 2.96
C LYS A 150 10.14 -16.85 3.61
N MET A 151 9.12 -17.35 4.32
CA MET A 151 8.19 -16.49 5.05
C MET A 151 8.95 -15.64 6.08
N ILE A 152 9.88 -16.23 6.84
CA ILE A 152 10.70 -15.49 7.80
C ILE A 152 11.59 -14.46 7.09
N ALA A 153 12.24 -14.82 6.00
CA ALA A 153 13.08 -13.90 5.24
C ALA A 153 12.28 -12.69 4.71
N LEU A 154 11.09 -12.95 4.16
CA LEU A 154 10.18 -11.90 3.68
C LEU A 154 9.64 -11.03 4.81
N SER A 155 9.33 -11.60 6.00
CA SER A 155 8.89 -10.79 7.14
C SER A 155 9.99 -9.83 7.61
N VAL A 156 11.24 -10.29 7.66
CA VAL A 156 12.38 -9.41 8.00
C VAL A 156 12.55 -8.31 6.95
N PHE A 157 12.41 -8.64 5.66
CA PHE A 157 12.53 -7.65 4.59
C PHE A 157 11.42 -6.60 4.66
N THR A 158 10.17 -7.02 4.84
CA THR A 158 9.02 -6.12 5.00
C THR A 158 9.20 -5.18 6.19
N PHE A 159 9.67 -5.72 7.33
CA PHE A 159 9.94 -4.91 8.52
C PHE A 159 11.04 -3.86 8.26
N VAL A 160 12.14 -4.27 7.63
CA VAL A 160 13.24 -3.35 7.30
C VAL A 160 12.77 -2.28 6.30
N ALA A 161 11.99 -2.66 5.30
CA ALA A 161 11.47 -1.72 4.31
C ALA A 161 10.55 -0.67 4.95
N MET A 162 9.58 -1.08 5.78
CA MET A 162 8.70 -0.16 6.50
C MET A 162 9.46 0.74 7.49
N ALA A 163 10.44 0.18 8.22
CA ALA A 163 11.24 0.97 9.14
C ALA A 163 12.08 2.03 8.42
N LEU A 164 12.66 1.69 7.27
CA LEU A 164 13.42 2.63 6.43
C LEU A 164 12.51 3.71 5.85
N ASP A 165 11.32 3.36 5.42
CA ASP A 165 10.32 4.29 4.90
C ASP A 165 9.96 5.34 5.93
N VAL A 166 9.59 4.92 7.14
CA VAL A 166 9.31 5.85 8.27
C VAL A 166 10.50 6.74 8.58
N ILE A 167 11.73 6.20 8.60
CA ILE A 167 12.94 7.00 8.86
C ILE A 167 13.13 8.06 7.76
N VAL A 168 12.92 7.68 6.52
CA VAL A 168 13.05 8.61 5.38
C VAL A 168 11.98 9.71 5.47
N GLN A 169 10.74 9.38 5.77
CA GLN A 169 9.65 10.36 5.95
C GLN A 169 9.93 11.31 7.13
N CYS A 170 10.44 10.82 8.25
CA CYS A 170 10.86 11.66 9.37
C CYS A 170 11.95 12.68 9.02
N ILE A 171 12.76 12.41 7.97
CA ILE A 171 13.83 13.31 7.53
C ILE A 171 13.34 14.20 6.38
N ALA A 172 12.63 13.61 5.41
CA ALA A 172 12.20 14.28 4.20
C ALA A 172 11.08 15.30 4.46
N THR A 173 10.09 14.95 5.27
CA THR A 173 8.94 15.82 5.54
C THR A 173 9.35 17.17 6.12
N PRO A 174 10.13 17.28 7.20
CA PRO A 174 10.54 18.59 7.72
C PRO A 174 11.53 19.34 6.82
N LEU A 175 12.18 18.65 5.87
CA LEU A 175 13.08 19.28 4.92
C LEU A 175 12.31 20.04 3.82
N PHE A 176 11.19 19.48 3.35
CA PHE A 176 10.36 20.05 2.30
C PHE A 176 9.21 20.91 2.85
N LEU A 177 8.61 20.51 3.96
CA LEU A 177 7.54 21.24 4.62
C LEU A 177 8.04 21.84 5.94
N HIS A 178 8.25 23.15 5.93
CA HIS A 178 8.68 23.88 7.13
C HIS A 178 7.52 24.04 8.11
N GLY A 179 7.75 23.73 9.38
CA GLY A 179 6.75 23.89 10.44
C GLY A 179 5.88 22.65 10.70
N THR A 180 6.24 21.50 10.14
CA THR A 180 5.55 20.23 10.42
C THR A 180 5.80 19.75 11.84
N GLU A 181 4.72 19.34 12.52
CA GLU A 181 4.79 18.65 13.81
C GLU A 181 4.86 17.14 13.61
N PHE A 182 5.32 16.41 14.63
CA PHE A 182 5.48 14.95 14.53
C PHE A 182 4.12 14.22 14.52
N GLY A 183 3.07 14.82 15.11
CA GLY A 183 1.81 14.16 15.37
C GLY A 183 1.83 13.28 16.62
N ASP A 184 0.79 12.48 16.86
CA ASP A 184 0.73 11.56 18.00
C ASP A 184 1.54 10.29 17.73
N ALA A 185 2.67 10.15 18.42
CA ALA A 185 3.55 9.00 18.29
C ALA A 185 2.87 7.67 18.68
N ALA A 186 1.91 7.69 19.62
CA ALA A 186 1.25 6.47 20.07
C ALA A 186 0.31 5.92 18.99
N ASP A 187 -0.44 6.80 18.33
CA ASP A 187 -1.33 6.40 17.24
C ASP A 187 -0.55 5.99 15.99
N LEU A 188 0.56 6.67 15.69
CA LEU A 188 1.47 6.27 14.62
C LEU A 188 2.03 4.85 14.83
N PHE A 189 2.54 4.52 16.03
CA PHE A 189 3.04 3.17 16.31
C PHE A 189 1.95 2.10 16.25
N LYS A 190 0.74 2.41 16.66
CA LYS A 190 -0.41 1.52 16.59
C LYS A 190 -0.82 1.26 15.13
N MET A 191 -0.87 2.32 14.33
CA MET A 191 -1.12 2.23 12.88
C MET A 191 -0.03 1.40 12.19
N LEU A 192 1.25 1.71 12.40
CA LEU A 192 2.39 0.98 11.82
C LEU A 192 2.36 -0.51 12.19
N GLY A 193 2.03 -0.84 13.43
CA GLY A 193 1.88 -2.23 13.87
C GLY A 193 0.77 -2.97 13.12
N SER A 194 -0.38 -2.33 12.93
CA SER A 194 -1.51 -2.91 12.19
C SER A 194 -1.19 -3.02 10.70
N GLN A 195 -0.62 -1.99 10.11
CA GLN A 195 -0.19 -1.97 8.71
C GLN A 195 0.87 -3.04 8.41
N TYR A 196 1.86 -3.20 9.29
CA TYR A 196 2.88 -4.24 9.14
C TYR A 196 2.27 -5.64 9.05
N VAL A 197 1.31 -5.96 9.93
CA VAL A 197 0.69 -7.30 9.94
C VAL A 197 -0.14 -7.54 8.68
N VAL A 198 -0.95 -6.57 8.25
CA VAL A 198 -1.79 -6.72 7.04
C VAL A 198 -0.92 -6.79 5.79
N THR A 199 0.08 -5.93 5.67
CA THR A 199 1.05 -5.95 4.56
C THR A 199 1.85 -7.25 4.53
N LEU A 200 2.24 -7.79 5.69
CA LEU A 200 2.94 -9.07 5.78
C LEU A 200 2.05 -10.23 5.29
N LEU A 201 0.77 -10.24 5.67
CA LEU A 201 -0.18 -11.25 5.21
C LEU A 201 -0.42 -11.14 3.69
N PHE A 202 -0.43 -9.92 3.16
CA PHE A 202 -0.48 -9.68 1.71
C PHE A 202 0.78 -10.20 0.99
N VAL A 203 1.96 -9.94 1.51
CA VAL A 203 3.23 -10.49 1.00
C VAL A 203 3.21 -12.02 0.99
N TYR A 204 2.68 -12.67 2.01
CA TYR A 204 2.54 -14.13 2.05
C TYR A 204 1.55 -14.65 1.01
N PHE A 205 0.44 -13.96 0.80
CA PHE A 205 -0.51 -14.27 -0.26
C PHE A 205 0.16 -14.20 -1.64
N VAL A 206 0.88 -13.13 -1.93
CA VAL A 206 1.59 -12.95 -3.20
C VAL A 206 2.71 -13.97 -3.39
N MET A 207 3.48 -14.28 -2.32
CA MET A 207 4.47 -15.37 -2.34
C MET A 207 3.82 -16.70 -2.74
N ALA A 208 2.70 -17.03 -2.13
CA ALA A 208 1.96 -18.25 -2.39
C ALA A 208 1.48 -18.30 -3.85
N MET A 209 0.92 -17.20 -4.34
CA MET A 209 0.49 -17.06 -5.74
C MET A 209 1.65 -17.24 -6.72
N ALA A 210 2.80 -16.60 -6.46
CA ALA A 210 3.98 -16.70 -7.30
C ALA A 210 4.50 -18.15 -7.41
N ILE A 211 4.47 -18.90 -6.32
CA ILE A 211 4.87 -20.32 -6.29
C ILE A 211 3.88 -21.20 -7.06
N ILE A 212 2.58 -20.91 -7.01
CA ILE A 212 1.54 -21.68 -7.73
C ILE A 212 1.65 -21.46 -9.23
N ILE A 213 1.77 -20.21 -9.67
CA ILE A 213 1.80 -19.81 -11.10
C ILE A 213 3.12 -20.22 -11.76
N LYS A 214 4.25 -20.27 -11.05
CA LYS A 214 5.61 -20.63 -11.51
C LYS A 214 6.18 -19.73 -12.61
N ASN A 215 5.48 -18.75 -13.07
CA ASN A 215 5.92 -17.83 -14.09
C ASN A 215 6.10 -16.45 -13.46
N ASN A 216 7.35 -15.96 -13.45
CA ASN A 216 7.70 -14.68 -12.84
C ASN A 216 6.90 -13.52 -13.44
N VAL A 217 6.77 -13.52 -14.79
CA VAL A 217 6.15 -12.40 -15.50
C VAL A 217 4.67 -12.35 -15.20
N ILE A 218 3.96 -13.49 -15.28
CA ILE A 218 2.53 -13.55 -14.99
C ILE A 218 2.24 -13.21 -13.54
N SER A 219 3.03 -13.77 -12.60
CA SER A 219 2.85 -13.49 -11.17
C SER A 219 3.08 -12.02 -10.86
N MET A 220 4.08 -11.40 -11.49
CA MET A 220 4.41 -9.99 -11.31
C MET A 220 3.30 -9.08 -11.88
N ILE A 221 2.80 -9.38 -13.07
CA ILE A 221 1.70 -8.61 -13.67
C ILE A 221 0.46 -8.65 -12.75
N ILE A 222 0.04 -9.85 -12.29
CA ILE A 222 -1.13 -9.98 -11.43
C ILE A 222 -0.92 -9.20 -10.12
N ALA A 223 0.24 -9.32 -9.52
CA ALA A 223 0.56 -8.68 -8.25
C ALA A 223 0.60 -7.14 -8.37
N VAL A 224 1.19 -6.61 -9.45
CA VAL A 224 1.17 -5.18 -9.75
C VAL A 224 -0.25 -4.69 -10.06
N CYS A 225 -1.03 -5.43 -10.83
CA CYS A 225 -2.44 -5.10 -11.10
C CYS A 225 -3.29 -5.07 -9.83
N MET A 226 -2.97 -5.88 -8.82
CA MET A 226 -3.64 -5.83 -7.51
C MET A 226 -3.33 -4.52 -6.80
N CYS A 227 -2.06 -4.13 -6.70
CA CYS A 227 -1.66 -2.87 -6.06
C CYS A 227 -2.13 -1.63 -6.84
N ALA A 228 -2.18 -1.70 -8.17
CA ALA A 228 -2.66 -0.61 -9.03
C ALA A 228 -4.20 -0.42 -9.00
N GLY A 229 -4.93 -1.14 -8.15
CA GLY A 229 -6.38 -1.00 -8.03
C GLY A 229 -7.22 -1.55 -9.19
N ILE A 230 -6.60 -2.22 -10.18
CA ILE A 230 -7.31 -2.75 -11.34
C ILE A 230 -8.37 -3.79 -10.92
N PHE A 231 -8.06 -4.60 -9.92
CA PHE A 231 -9.03 -5.57 -9.37
C PHE A 231 -10.17 -4.87 -8.63
N THR A 232 -9.90 -3.79 -7.91
CA THR A 232 -10.92 -2.96 -7.26
C THR A 232 -11.91 -2.41 -8.29
N LEU A 233 -11.42 -1.92 -9.44
CA LEU A 233 -12.25 -1.47 -10.55
C LEU A 233 -13.13 -2.56 -11.12
N ILE A 234 -12.56 -3.74 -11.40
CA ILE A 234 -13.30 -4.88 -11.93
C ILE A 234 -14.41 -5.31 -10.96
N PHE A 235 -14.09 -5.41 -9.67
CA PHE A 235 -15.05 -5.82 -8.65
C PHE A 235 -16.09 -4.75 -8.37
N SER A 236 -15.76 -3.46 -8.46
CA SER A 236 -16.77 -2.38 -8.42
C SER A 236 -17.79 -2.50 -9.55
N GLY A 237 -17.36 -2.85 -10.77
CA GLY A 237 -18.27 -3.16 -11.86
C GLY A 237 -19.19 -4.36 -11.57
N ILE A 238 -18.66 -5.39 -10.92
CA ILE A 238 -19.44 -6.57 -10.50
C ILE A 238 -20.42 -6.20 -9.37
N ASN A 239 -20.02 -5.35 -8.41
CA ASN A 239 -20.90 -4.88 -7.35
C ASN A 239 -22.14 -4.16 -7.89
N ILE A 240 -22.00 -3.31 -8.91
CA ILE A 240 -23.12 -2.65 -9.58
C ILE A 240 -24.10 -3.69 -10.18
N LEU A 241 -23.59 -4.80 -10.72
CA LEU A 241 -24.44 -5.88 -11.24
C LEU A 241 -25.16 -6.64 -10.12
N ILE A 242 -24.49 -6.90 -9.00
CA ILE A 242 -25.04 -7.59 -7.83
C ILE A 242 -26.15 -6.74 -7.19
N GLU A 243 -25.95 -5.42 -7.08
CA GLU A 243 -26.95 -4.50 -6.56
C GLU A 243 -28.22 -4.50 -7.42
N LYS A 244 -28.08 -4.58 -8.77
CA LYS A 244 -29.22 -4.70 -9.69
C LYS A 244 -30.00 -6.03 -9.53
N ILE A 245 -29.36 -7.07 -9.03
CA ILE A 245 -30.00 -8.38 -8.74
C ILE A 245 -30.75 -8.35 -7.40
N GLY A 246 -30.59 -7.26 -6.60
CA GLY A 246 -31.34 -7.05 -5.36
C GLY A 246 -30.59 -7.42 -4.08
N VAL A 247 -29.30 -7.76 -4.15
CA VAL A 247 -28.46 -7.95 -2.96
C VAL A 247 -27.93 -6.58 -2.53
N LYS A 248 -28.56 -5.98 -1.51
CA LYS A 248 -28.14 -4.72 -0.91
C LYS A 248 -27.16 -5.00 0.23
N ASN A 249 -26.15 -4.15 0.41
CA ASN A 249 -25.13 -4.21 1.48
C ASN A 249 -24.07 -5.32 1.35
N PHE A 250 -23.77 -5.81 0.15
CA PHE A 250 -22.65 -6.68 -0.09
C PHE A 250 -21.64 -5.98 -1.02
N ASP A 251 -20.47 -5.65 -0.52
CA ASP A 251 -19.38 -5.08 -1.30
C ASP A 251 -18.21 -6.07 -1.35
N ILE A 252 -17.86 -6.53 -2.56
CA ILE A 252 -16.74 -7.43 -2.77
C ILE A 252 -15.42 -6.73 -2.44
N ASN A 253 -15.35 -5.42 -2.62
CA ASN A 253 -14.15 -4.63 -2.39
C ASN A 253 -13.70 -4.68 -0.93
N ASP A 254 -14.63 -4.82 0.02
CA ASP A 254 -14.32 -4.99 1.44
C ASP A 254 -13.55 -6.28 1.76
N TYR A 255 -13.55 -7.25 0.84
CA TYR A 255 -12.83 -8.52 1.01
C TYR A 255 -11.49 -8.56 0.27
N LEU A 256 -11.07 -7.47 -0.38
CA LEU A 256 -9.76 -7.36 -0.99
C LEU A 256 -8.70 -6.94 0.03
N ILE A 257 -7.58 -7.67 0.11
CA ILE A 257 -6.51 -7.35 1.06
C ILE A 257 -5.94 -5.95 0.80
N VAL A 258 -5.84 -5.55 -0.47
CA VAL A 258 -5.29 -4.26 -0.88
C VAL A 258 -6.12 -3.11 -0.32
N ASN A 259 -7.44 -3.20 -0.41
CA ASN A 259 -8.34 -2.18 0.15
C ASN A 259 -8.29 -2.14 1.69
N GLN A 260 -7.98 -3.27 2.33
CA GLN A 260 -7.79 -3.31 3.78
C GLN A 260 -6.49 -2.59 4.21
N ILE A 261 -5.45 -2.57 3.38
CA ILE A 261 -4.24 -1.79 3.64
C ILE A 261 -4.57 -0.30 3.60
N SER A 262 -5.27 0.16 2.56
CA SER A 262 -5.67 1.56 2.42
C SER A 262 -6.72 2.04 3.44
N ALA A 263 -7.49 1.13 4.03
CA ALA A 263 -8.50 1.46 5.05
C ALA A 263 -7.95 1.58 6.48
N LEU A 264 -6.66 1.31 6.68
CA LEU A 264 -5.99 1.43 7.98
C LEU A 264 -5.33 2.79 8.10
N ASP A 265 -6.06 3.76 8.62
CA ASP A 265 -5.62 5.13 8.91
C ASP A 265 -5.24 5.33 10.38
N LEU A 266 -4.70 6.51 10.73
CA LEU A 266 -4.37 6.90 12.11
C LEU A 266 -5.59 6.88 13.03
N SER A 267 -6.78 7.12 12.48
CA SER A 267 -8.05 7.17 13.19
C SER A 267 -8.79 5.84 13.20
N ALA A 268 -8.23 4.77 12.60
CA ALA A 268 -8.88 3.48 12.43
C ALA A 268 -9.43 2.90 13.74
N SER A 269 -10.71 2.58 13.73
CA SER A 269 -11.35 1.95 14.89
C SER A 269 -10.83 0.53 15.09
N ALA A 270 -10.85 0.05 16.34
CA ALA A 270 -10.47 -1.34 16.65
C ALA A 270 -11.28 -2.38 15.85
N LYS A 271 -12.50 -2.02 15.42
CA LYS A 271 -13.36 -2.87 14.59
C LYS A 271 -12.82 -2.94 13.15
N THR A 272 -12.40 -1.82 12.58
CA THR A 272 -11.78 -1.75 11.24
C THR A 272 -10.50 -2.56 11.20
N VAL A 273 -9.61 -2.34 12.18
CA VAL A 273 -8.35 -3.08 12.32
C VAL A 273 -8.61 -4.59 12.46
N GLY A 274 -9.57 -5.00 13.29
CA GLY A 274 -9.95 -6.40 13.45
C GLY A 274 -10.53 -7.02 12.17
N GLY A 275 -11.31 -6.26 11.41
CA GLY A 275 -11.83 -6.66 10.10
C GLY A 275 -10.72 -6.88 9.09
N ALA A 276 -9.79 -5.93 8.98
CA ALA A 276 -8.63 -6.01 8.10
C ALA A 276 -7.76 -7.24 8.39
N PHE A 277 -7.48 -7.52 9.67
CA PHE A 277 -6.74 -8.72 10.06
C PHE A 277 -7.48 -10.01 9.70
N ALA A 278 -8.79 -10.06 9.91
CA ALA A 278 -9.58 -11.25 9.59
C ALA A 278 -9.55 -11.55 8.09
N VAL A 279 -9.79 -10.55 7.25
CA VAL A 279 -9.75 -10.68 5.78
C VAL A 279 -8.36 -11.11 5.31
N ALA A 280 -7.31 -10.40 5.72
CA ALA A 280 -5.94 -10.70 5.33
C ALA A 280 -5.49 -12.09 5.80
N ALA A 281 -5.85 -12.51 7.03
CA ALA A 281 -5.55 -13.83 7.56
C ALA A 281 -6.25 -14.95 6.77
N VAL A 282 -7.51 -14.77 6.39
CA VAL A 282 -8.24 -15.75 5.56
C VAL A 282 -7.52 -15.95 4.23
N TRP A 283 -7.19 -14.88 3.52
CA TRP A 283 -6.48 -14.95 2.24
C TRP A 283 -5.10 -15.60 2.36
N ALA A 284 -4.32 -15.24 3.40
CA ALA A 284 -3.02 -15.83 3.66
C ALA A 284 -3.12 -17.33 3.98
N VAL A 285 -4.05 -17.74 4.84
CA VAL A 285 -4.24 -19.15 5.21
C VAL A 285 -4.69 -19.98 4.01
N VAL A 286 -5.68 -19.50 3.25
CA VAL A 286 -6.17 -20.21 2.06
C VAL A 286 -5.05 -20.39 1.04
N SER A 287 -4.27 -19.35 0.78
CA SER A 287 -3.16 -19.40 -0.17
C SER A 287 -2.02 -20.31 0.28
N LEU A 288 -1.68 -20.31 1.57
CA LEU A 288 -0.65 -21.20 2.13
C LEU A 288 -1.08 -22.67 2.10
N ILE A 289 -2.35 -22.97 2.37
CA ILE A 289 -2.91 -24.33 2.22
C ILE A 289 -2.84 -24.77 0.76
N ALA A 290 -3.17 -23.88 -0.19
CA ALA A 290 -3.08 -24.19 -1.61
C ALA A 290 -1.63 -24.50 -2.04
N VAL A 291 -0.66 -23.69 -1.59
CA VAL A 291 0.77 -23.93 -1.85
C VAL A 291 1.22 -25.26 -1.26
N TYR A 292 0.85 -25.53 -0.01
CA TYR A 292 1.21 -26.80 0.63
C TYR A 292 0.62 -28.00 -0.13
N GLY A 293 -0.62 -27.90 -0.58
CA GLY A 293 -1.26 -28.90 -1.44
C GLY A 293 -0.53 -29.14 -2.77
N VAL A 294 -0.09 -28.04 -3.42
CA VAL A 294 0.70 -28.11 -4.66
C VAL A 294 2.08 -28.76 -4.41
N PHE A 295 2.75 -28.44 -3.31
CA PHE A 295 4.02 -29.06 -2.96
C PHE A 295 3.90 -30.54 -2.63
N LYS A 296 2.78 -30.97 -1.99
CA LYS A 296 2.54 -32.37 -1.64
C LYS A 296 2.22 -33.24 -2.86
N ARG A 297 1.52 -32.69 -3.86
CA ARG A 297 1.12 -33.41 -5.08
C ARG A 297 2.20 -33.49 -6.15
N ARG A 298 3.30 -32.74 -5.97
CA ARG A 298 4.43 -32.78 -6.89
C ARG A 298 5.39 -33.87 -6.47
N ASP A 299 5.29 -35.01 -7.10
CA ASP A 299 6.42 -35.91 -7.25
C ASP A 299 7.43 -35.22 -8.17
N ILE A 300 8.57 -34.86 -7.62
CA ILE A 300 9.71 -34.27 -8.35
C ILE A 300 10.70 -35.40 -8.59
#